data_a6a4061657ba6ee69385e4b1f8b5c4b6
#
_entry.id   a6a4061657ba6ee69385e4b1f8b5c4b6
#
_cell.length_a   1.000
_cell.length_b   1.000
_cell.length_c   1.000
_cell.angle_alpha   90.00
_cell.angle_beta   90.00
_cell.angle_gamma   90.00
#
_symmetry.space_group_name_H-M   'P 1'
#
loop_
_entity.id
_entity.type
_entity.pdbx_description
1 polymer ?
#
loop_
_entity_poly.entity_id
_entity_poly.type
_entity_poly.pdbx_seq_one_letter_code
_entity_poly.pdbx_strand_id
1 'polypeptide(L)'
;MAQEVIKIRGGRTLNGEVNISGAKNSAVAIIPATLLAQGHVKLEGLPQISDVKTLVSLLEDLNIKASLNGTELEVDTTEIQNAALPNNKVESLRASYYMMGAMLGRFKKCVIGLPGGCPLGPRPIDQHIKGFKALGAEIDESSTTSMKIEAKELKGAHIFPDMVSVGATINIMLAAVYATGQTVIENAAKEPEVVDVANFLTSMGANIKGAGTSTIKINGVKELHGSEYQVIPDRIEAGTYMCIAAACGENVILNNIVPKHVETLTAKFSELGVNVDVRDERIRINNNAPYQFVDIKTLVYPGFATDLQQPITPLLFMANGPSFVTDTIYPERFKHVEELKRMGANIEVDEGTATIKPSTLHGAEVYASDLRAGACLIIAGLIAEGVTTIYNVKHIYRGYTDIVEHLKALGADIWTETV
;
A
#
# COMPACT_ATOMS: atom_id res chain seq x y z
N MET A 1 -26.29 15.34 2.28
CA MET A 1 -26.14 14.37 1.17
C MET A 1 -26.03 13.01 1.81
N ALA A 2 -26.77 12.02 1.35
CA ALA A 2 -26.72 10.65 1.86
C ALA A 2 -25.27 10.12 1.78
N GLN A 3 -24.76 9.61 2.87
CA GLN A 3 -23.39 9.08 2.98
C GLN A 3 -23.42 7.64 3.46
N GLU A 4 -22.65 6.77 2.80
CA GLU A 4 -22.44 5.41 3.29
C GLU A 4 -21.55 5.40 4.54
N VAL A 5 -21.96 4.62 5.54
CA VAL A 5 -21.21 4.38 6.77
C VAL A 5 -21.06 2.87 7.00
N ILE A 6 -20.03 2.48 7.73
CA ILE A 6 -19.89 1.13 8.27
C ILE A 6 -20.30 1.17 9.74
N LYS A 7 -21.18 0.25 10.15
CA LYS A 7 -21.58 0.05 11.53
C LYS A 7 -21.10 -1.30 12.04
N ILE A 8 -20.57 -1.31 13.26
CA ILE A 8 -20.01 -2.50 13.90
C ILE A 8 -20.55 -2.59 15.31
N ARG A 9 -21.20 -3.71 15.64
CA ARG A 9 -21.47 -4.08 17.02
C ARG A 9 -20.35 -4.99 17.50
N GLY A 10 -19.51 -4.48 18.41
CA GLY A 10 -18.34 -5.20 18.91
C GLY A 10 -18.67 -6.36 19.84
N GLY A 11 -17.64 -7.04 20.30
CA GLY A 11 -17.73 -8.15 21.25
C GLY A 11 -18.07 -9.51 20.64
N ARG A 12 -18.08 -9.64 19.29
CA ARG A 12 -18.23 -10.95 18.65
C ARG A 12 -16.89 -11.64 18.48
N THR A 13 -16.83 -12.93 18.77
CA THR A 13 -15.69 -13.79 18.49
C THR A 13 -15.71 -14.20 17.03
N LEU A 14 -14.59 -14.00 16.33
CA LEU A 14 -14.45 -14.34 14.93
C LEU A 14 -13.84 -15.74 14.75
N ASN A 15 -14.31 -16.47 13.73
CA ASN A 15 -13.85 -17.82 13.40
C ASN A 15 -13.96 -18.06 11.89
N GLY A 16 -13.02 -18.77 11.31
CA GLY A 16 -13.05 -19.12 9.90
C GLY A 16 -11.79 -18.75 9.16
N GLU A 17 -11.92 -18.69 7.84
CA GLU A 17 -10.79 -18.46 6.93
C GLU A 17 -11.01 -17.21 6.08
N VAL A 18 -9.93 -16.48 5.81
CA VAL A 18 -9.91 -15.35 4.86
C VAL A 18 -8.75 -15.54 3.89
N ASN A 19 -9.02 -15.29 2.60
CA ASN A 19 -7.99 -15.28 1.57
C ASN A 19 -7.49 -13.86 1.37
N ILE A 20 -6.18 -13.68 1.48
CA ILE A 20 -5.55 -12.37 1.29
C ILE A 20 -5.50 -12.02 -0.20
N SER A 21 -5.92 -10.82 -0.53
CA SER A 21 -5.93 -10.27 -1.88
C SER A 21 -4.52 -9.97 -2.39
N GLY A 22 -4.38 -9.69 -3.67
CA GLY A 22 -3.12 -9.21 -4.22
C GLY A 22 -2.73 -7.86 -3.66
N ALA A 23 -1.41 -7.63 -3.61
CA ALA A 23 -0.84 -6.46 -2.98
C ALA A 23 -1.24 -5.16 -3.68
N LYS A 24 -1.97 -4.29 -2.98
CA LYS A 24 -2.31 -2.95 -3.46
C LYS A 24 -1.08 -2.19 -3.93
N ASN A 25 -0.02 -2.15 -3.12
CA ASN A 25 1.18 -1.38 -3.40
C ASN A 25 1.99 -1.93 -4.58
N SER A 26 1.89 -3.23 -4.87
CA SER A 26 2.37 -3.82 -6.12
C SER A 26 1.49 -3.44 -7.31
N ALA A 27 0.19 -3.64 -7.20
CA ALA A 27 -0.77 -3.40 -8.27
C ALA A 27 -0.69 -1.97 -8.81
N VAL A 28 -0.63 -0.97 -7.91
CA VAL A 28 -0.57 0.45 -8.33
C VAL A 28 0.74 0.85 -9.01
N ALA A 29 1.79 0.02 -8.93
CA ALA A 29 3.05 0.22 -9.64
C ALA A 29 3.16 -0.67 -10.89
N ILE A 30 2.65 -1.90 -10.83
CA ILE A 30 2.69 -2.88 -11.94
C ILE A 30 1.73 -2.46 -13.06
N ILE A 31 0.54 -1.92 -12.75
CA ILE A 31 -0.39 -1.42 -13.77
C ILE A 31 0.25 -0.33 -14.64
N PRO A 32 0.86 0.76 -14.11
CA PRO A 32 1.66 1.67 -14.92
C PRO A 32 2.82 1.01 -15.66
N ALA A 33 3.48 0.01 -15.07
CA ALA A 33 4.60 -0.67 -15.72
C ALA A 33 4.19 -1.44 -16.99
N THR A 34 2.91 -1.79 -17.18
CA THR A 34 2.41 -2.39 -18.43
C THR A 34 2.64 -1.50 -19.64
N LEU A 35 2.72 -0.17 -19.46
CA LEU A 35 3.05 0.78 -20.54
C LEU A 35 4.38 0.48 -21.22
N LEU A 36 5.30 -0.17 -20.51
CA LEU A 36 6.64 -0.47 -21.03
C LEU A 36 6.63 -1.68 -21.98
N ALA A 37 5.62 -2.53 -21.92
CA ALA A 37 5.49 -3.69 -22.80
C ALA A 37 5.15 -3.29 -24.25
N GLN A 38 5.54 -4.14 -25.19
CA GLN A 38 5.04 -4.14 -26.56
C GLN A 38 4.14 -5.37 -26.75
N GLY A 39 2.81 -5.13 -26.92
CA GLY A 39 1.84 -6.18 -27.11
C GLY A 39 0.94 -6.41 -25.88
N HIS A 40 0.57 -7.66 -25.68
CA HIS A 40 -0.41 -8.04 -24.65
C HIS A 40 0.22 -8.36 -23.30
N VAL A 41 -0.36 -7.81 -22.23
CA VAL A 41 -0.03 -8.13 -20.84
C VAL A 41 -1.27 -8.64 -20.14
N LYS A 42 -1.16 -9.74 -19.41
CA LYS A 42 -2.19 -10.23 -18.51
C LYS A 42 -1.65 -10.16 -17.07
N LEU A 43 -2.37 -9.44 -16.21
CA LEU A 43 -2.11 -9.40 -14.77
C LEU A 43 -3.19 -10.18 -14.03
N GLU A 44 -2.79 -11.01 -13.10
CA GLU A 44 -3.68 -11.81 -12.26
C GLU A 44 -3.50 -11.47 -10.78
N GLY A 45 -4.54 -11.74 -9.98
CA GLY A 45 -4.51 -11.51 -8.54
C GLY A 45 -4.59 -10.05 -8.13
N LEU A 46 -5.07 -9.15 -8.97
CA LEU A 46 -5.24 -7.74 -8.61
C LEU A 46 -6.32 -7.57 -7.53
N PRO A 47 -6.13 -6.69 -6.54
CA PRO A 47 -7.16 -6.39 -5.56
C PRO A 47 -8.32 -5.61 -6.19
N GLN A 48 -9.55 -5.94 -5.80
CA GLN A 48 -10.75 -5.26 -6.30
C GLN A 48 -11.02 -3.95 -5.54
N ILE A 49 -10.15 -2.97 -5.72
CA ILE A 49 -10.15 -1.69 -5.04
C ILE A 49 -10.32 -0.51 -6.01
N SER A 50 -10.77 0.63 -5.49
CA SER A 50 -11.00 1.83 -6.32
C SER A 50 -9.73 2.35 -6.99
N ASP A 51 -8.57 2.24 -6.34
CA ASP A 51 -7.29 2.70 -6.86
C ASP A 51 -6.90 1.94 -8.16
N VAL A 52 -7.18 0.62 -8.24
CA VAL A 52 -6.97 -0.19 -9.46
C VAL A 52 -7.86 0.31 -10.60
N LYS A 53 -9.15 0.52 -10.34
CA LYS A 53 -10.11 1.03 -11.35
C LYS A 53 -9.68 2.40 -11.90
N THR A 54 -9.19 3.29 -11.04
CA THR A 54 -8.69 4.60 -11.44
C THR A 54 -7.47 4.48 -12.36
N LEU A 55 -6.51 3.58 -12.05
CA LEU A 55 -5.34 3.36 -12.90
C LEU A 55 -5.71 2.78 -14.27
N VAL A 56 -6.64 1.82 -14.31
CA VAL A 56 -7.13 1.27 -15.58
C VAL A 56 -7.73 2.37 -16.44
N SER A 57 -8.54 3.27 -15.85
CA SER A 57 -9.09 4.43 -16.55
C SER A 57 -8.01 5.41 -17.06
N LEU A 58 -6.85 5.52 -16.38
CA LEU A 58 -5.70 6.31 -16.87
C LEU A 58 -5.00 5.63 -18.06
N LEU A 59 -4.97 4.29 -18.11
CA LEU A 59 -4.45 3.57 -19.29
C LEU A 59 -5.34 3.83 -20.51
N GLU A 60 -6.64 3.83 -20.36
CA GLU A 60 -7.59 4.11 -21.44
C GLU A 60 -7.40 5.52 -22.03
N ASP A 61 -7.03 6.52 -21.20
CA ASP A 61 -6.71 7.88 -21.66
C ASP A 61 -5.47 7.93 -22.57
N LEU A 62 -4.63 6.89 -22.56
CA LEU A 62 -3.48 6.71 -23.45
C LEU A 62 -3.77 5.83 -24.69
N ASN A 63 -5.07 5.66 -25.01
CA ASN A 63 -5.54 4.80 -26.11
C ASN A 63 -5.14 3.33 -25.96
N ILE A 64 -5.07 2.86 -24.71
CA ILE A 64 -4.80 1.45 -24.40
C ILE A 64 -6.11 0.70 -24.26
N LYS A 65 -6.20 -0.47 -24.89
CA LYS A 65 -7.31 -1.39 -24.65
C LYS A 65 -7.04 -2.14 -23.35
N ALA A 66 -7.80 -1.82 -22.31
CA ALA A 66 -7.69 -2.44 -21.00
C ALA A 66 -9.03 -3.07 -20.62
N SER A 67 -9.02 -4.33 -20.16
CA SER A 67 -10.21 -5.06 -19.72
C SER A 67 -9.97 -5.63 -18.32
N LEU A 68 -10.68 -5.07 -17.33
CA LEU A 68 -10.61 -5.52 -15.94
C LEU A 68 -11.81 -6.40 -15.61
N ASN A 69 -11.56 -7.69 -15.36
CA ASN A 69 -12.57 -8.69 -15.01
C ASN A 69 -12.24 -9.33 -13.65
N GLY A 70 -12.94 -8.88 -12.60
CA GLY A 70 -12.64 -9.34 -11.24
C GLY A 70 -11.23 -8.99 -10.81
N THR A 71 -10.37 -9.98 -10.65
CA THR A 71 -8.96 -9.83 -10.25
C THR A 71 -7.97 -9.91 -11.42
N GLU A 72 -8.48 -10.00 -12.64
CA GLU A 72 -7.66 -10.11 -13.85
C GLU A 72 -7.75 -8.84 -14.69
N LEU A 73 -6.61 -8.36 -15.19
CA LEU A 73 -6.50 -7.23 -16.10
C LEU A 73 -5.75 -7.65 -17.35
N GLU A 74 -6.39 -7.51 -18.49
CA GLU A 74 -5.77 -7.64 -19.81
C GLU A 74 -5.49 -6.25 -20.38
N VAL A 75 -4.28 -6.03 -20.88
CA VAL A 75 -3.82 -4.76 -21.44
C VAL A 75 -3.17 -5.00 -22.80
N ASP A 76 -3.61 -4.28 -23.81
CA ASP A 76 -3.00 -4.27 -25.15
C ASP A 76 -2.38 -2.89 -25.42
N THR A 77 -1.07 -2.85 -25.51
CA THR A 77 -0.28 -1.63 -25.71
C THR A 77 0.16 -1.41 -27.18
N THR A 78 -0.37 -2.18 -28.13
CA THR A 78 0.03 -2.08 -29.56
C THR A 78 -0.28 -0.72 -30.18
N GLU A 79 -1.37 -0.08 -29.77
CA GLU A 79 -1.84 1.21 -30.29
C GLU A 79 -1.63 2.38 -29.31
N ILE A 80 -0.75 2.22 -28.31
CA ILE A 80 -0.51 3.21 -27.27
C ILE A 80 -0.08 4.57 -27.83
N GLN A 81 -0.61 5.64 -27.30
CA GLN A 81 -0.26 7.02 -27.65
C GLN A 81 0.21 7.80 -26.42
N ASN A 82 1.21 8.67 -26.64
CA ASN A 82 1.62 9.61 -25.60
C ASN A 82 0.65 10.77 -25.53
N ALA A 83 -0.03 10.91 -24.43
CA ALA A 83 -0.97 12.00 -24.13
C ALA A 83 -0.71 12.57 -22.73
N ALA A 84 -1.13 13.81 -22.51
CA ALA A 84 -1.14 14.38 -21.17
C ALA A 84 -2.23 13.70 -20.31
N LEU A 85 -1.87 13.30 -19.10
CA LEU A 85 -2.82 12.66 -18.19
C LEU A 85 -3.76 13.67 -17.55
N PRO A 86 -5.07 13.36 -17.44
CA PRO A 86 -6.07 14.27 -16.88
C PRO A 86 -5.80 14.61 -15.40
N ASN A 87 -5.75 15.90 -15.07
CA ASN A 87 -5.43 16.36 -13.71
C ASN A 87 -6.37 15.79 -12.65
N ASN A 88 -7.69 15.76 -12.90
CA ASN A 88 -8.68 15.27 -11.95
C ASN A 88 -8.47 13.78 -11.56
N LYS A 89 -8.05 12.91 -12.50
CA LYS A 89 -7.73 11.52 -12.20
C LYS A 89 -6.39 11.40 -11.46
N VAL A 90 -5.39 12.17 -11.86
CA VAL A 90 -4.06 12.20 -11.23
C VAL A 90 -4.14 12.71 -9.79
N GLU A 91 -4.89 13.79 -9.55
CA GLU A 91 -5.10 14.35 -8.22
C GLU A 91 -5.85 13.40 -7.29
N SER A 92 -6.78 12.61 -7.81
CA SER A 92 -7.56 11.65 -7.02
C SER A 92 -6.76 10.46 -6.52
N LEU A 93 -5.65 10.12 -7.19
CA LEU A 93 -4.83 8.96 -6.88
C LEU A 93 -3.33 9.32 -6.85
N ARG A 94 -2.75 9.37 -5.65
CA ARG A 94 -1.32 9.66 -5.51
C ARG A 94 -0.42 8.68 -6.27
N ALA A 95 -0.76 7.39 -6.30
CA ALA A 95 0.01 6.37 -7.01
C ALA A 95 0.10 6.60 -8.54
N SER A 96 -0.69 7.54 -9.09
CA SER A 96 -0.62 7.94 -10.50
C SER A 96 0.78 8.41 -10.92
N TYR A 97 1.65 8.83 -9.98
CA TYR A 97 3.00 9.22 -10.37
C TYR A 97 3.93 8.06 -10.72
N TYR A 98 3.55 6.80 -10.56
CA TYR A 98 4.26 5.71 -11.23
C TYR A 98 4.13 5.79 -12.75
N MET A 99 3.10 6.48 -13.26
CA MET A 99 2.99 6.83 -14.67
C MET A 99 4.17 7.68 -15.15
N MET A 100 4.79 8.52 -14.29
CA MET A 100 5.95 9.33 -14.68
C MET A 100 7.11 8.48 -15.19
N GLY A 101 7.53 7.49 -14.39
CA GLY A 101 8.63 6.60 -14.74
C GLY A 101 8.30 5.73 -15.97
N ALA A 102 7.09 5.19 -16.02
CA ALA A 102 6.63 4.36 -17.12
C ALA A 102 6.55 5.15 -18.45
N MET A 103 5.93 6.33 -18.45
CA MET A 103 5.82 7.18 -19.64
C MET A 103 7.18 7.73 -20.08
N LEU A 104 8.02 8.14 -19.13
CA LEU A 104 9.38 8.59 -19.41
C LEU A 104 10.20 7.48 -20.07
N GLY A 105 10.13 6.26 -19.53
CA GLY A 105 10.78 5.09 -20.14
C GLY A 105 10.29 4.82 -21.55
N ARG A 106 8.97 4.75 -21.75
CA ARG A 106 8.34 4.40 -23.02
C ARG A 106 8.48 5.49 -24.09
N PHE A 107 8.17 6.74 -23.73
CA PHE A 107 8.03 7.85 -24.68
C PHE A 107 9.13 8.90 -24.57
N LYS A 108 10.00 8.81 -23.55
CA LYS A 108 10.97 9.86 -23.21
C LYS A 108 10.31 11.22 -22.91
N LYS A 109 9.02 11.18 -22.62
CA LYS A 109 8.21 12.37 -22.31
C LYS A 109 6.99 12.00 -21.47
N CYS A 110 6.73 12.81 -20.46
CA CYS A 110 5.53 12.73 -19.63
C CYS A 110 5.02 14.13 -19.33
N VAL A 111 3.71 14.34 -19.45
CA VAL A 111 3.03 15.53 -18.92
C VAL A 111 1.97 15.02 -17.96
N ILE A 112 2.10 15.39 -16.69
CA ILE A 112 1.26 14.88 -15.62
C ILE A 112 0.85 16.02 -14.69
N GLY A 113 -0.41 16.02 -14.22
CA GLY A 113 -0.86 16.89 -13.15
C GLY A 113 -0.07 16.67 -11.86
N LEU A 114 -0.01 17.67 -11.00
CA LEU A 114 0.62 17.50 -9.70
C LEU A 114 -0.21 16.49 -8.87
N PRO A 115 0.41 15.40 -8.39
CA PRO A 115 -0.33 14.34 -7.74
C PRO A 115 -0.96 14.83 -6.43
N GLY A 116 -2.26 14.65 -6.31
CA GLY A 116 -3.00 14.79 -5.07
C GLY A 116 -2.64 13.69 -4.07
N GLY A 117 -3.35 13.56 -2.99
CA GLY A 117 -3.06 12.48 -2.09
C GLY A 117 -3.85 12.42 -0.81
N CYS A 118 -3.64 11.34 -0.08
CA CYS A 118 -4.12 11.16 1.28
C CYS A 118 -3.41 12.17 2.21
N PRO A 119 -4.07 12.79 3.17
CA PRO A 119 -3.50 13.82 4.04
C PRO A 119 -2.57 13.24 5.13
N LEU A 120 -1.54 12.49 4.71
CA LEU A 120 -0.52 11.88 5.58
C LEU A 120 0.70 12.78 5.83
N GLY A 121 0.60 14.07 5.49
CA GLY A 121 1.71 15.02 5.56
C GLY A 121 2.45 15.21 4.21
N PRO A 122 3.49 16.05 4.18
CA PRO A 122 4.29 16.32 3.00
C PRO A 122 4.93 15.03 2.46
N ARG A 123 4.77 14.80 1.17
CA ARG A 123 5.40 13.67 0.47
C ARG A 123 6.07 14.19 -0.79
N PRO A 124 7.25 14.79 -0.65
CA PRO A 124 7.96 15.37 -1.79
C PRO A 124 8.31 14.29 -2.81
N ILE A 125 8.39 14.70 -4.08
CA ILE A 125 8.82 13.85 -5.20
C ILE A 125 10.25 14.17 -5.64
N ASP A 126 11.00 14.87 -4.81
CA ASP A 126 12.37 15.31 -5.05
C ASP A 126 13.31 14.17 -5.42
N GLN A 127 13.18 12.99 -4.77
CA GLN A 127 13.99 11.82 -5.07
C GLN A 127 13.63 11.19 -6.42
N HIS A 128 12.36 11.25 -6.85
CA HIS A 128 11.95 10.86 -8.20
C HIS A 128 12.60 11.78 -9.25
N ILE A 129 12.49 13.09 -9.04
CA ILE A 129 13.07 14.12 -9.91
C ILE A 129 14.59 13.98 -9.97
N LYS A 130 15.27 13.78 -8.84
CA LYS A 130 16.71 13.51 -8.78
C LYS A 130 17.10 12.33 -9.66
N GLY A 131 16.36 11.23 -9.57
CA GLY A 131 16.61 10.04 -10.38
C GLY A 131 16.39 10.29 -11.87
N PHE A 132 15.30 10.95 -12.26
CA PHE A 132 15.02 11.27 -13.65
C PHE A 132 16.06 12.21 -14.26
N LYS A 133 16.49 13.25 -13.53
CA LYS A 133 17.58 14.14 -13.96
C LYS A 133 18.90 13.40 -14.14
N ALA A 134 19.22 12.46 -13.26
CA ALA A 134 20.40 11.63 -13.39
C ALA A 134 20.38 10.76 -14.65
N LEU A 135 19.20 10.27 -15.07
CA LEU A 135 19.00 9.54 -16.32
C LEU A 135 19.01 10.45 -17.57
N GLY A 136 19.14 11.77 -17.41
CA GLY A 136 19.21 12.74 -18.50
C GLY A 136 17.90 13.42 -18.85
N ALA A 137 16.87 13.33 -18.01
CA ALA A 137 15.63 14.05 -18.20
C ALA A 137 15.70 15.52 -17.74
N GLU A 138 15.04 16.39 -18.48
CA GLU A 138 14.76 17.78 -18.12
C GLU A 138 13.36 17.87 -17.50
N ILE A 139 13.21 18.63 -16.42
CA ILE A 139 11.97 18.79 -15.70
C ILE A 139 11.54 20.25 -15.79
N ASP A 140 10.34 20.49 -16.29
CA ASP A 140 9.71 21.80 -16.33
C ASP A 140 8.58 21.84 -15.29
N GLU A 141 8.79 22.62 -14.24
CA GLU A 141 7.89 22.87 -13.13
C GLU A 141 7.31 24.30 -13.17
N SER A 142 7.37 24.98 -14.31
CA SER A 142 6.89 26.35 -14.47
C SER A 142 5.36 26.48 -14.34
N SER A 143 4.62 25.38 -14.60
CA SER A 143 3.18 25.32 -14.38
C SER A 143 2.85 25.01 -12.93
N THR A 144 1.84 25.67 -12.38
CA THR A 144 1.31 25.42 -11.03
C THR A 144 0.40 24.19 -10.93
N THR A 145 -0.02 23.62 -12.07
CA THR A 145 -1.01 22.53 -12.14
C THR A 145 -0.46 21.25 -12.73
N SER A 146 0.67 21.32 -13.44
CA SER A 146 1.26 20.15 -14.10
C SER A 146 2.77 20.24 -14.16
N MET A 147 3.42 19.10 -14.32
CA MET A 147 4.83 18.94 -14.51
C MET A 147 5.09 18.28 -15.88
N LYS A 148 6.07 18.78 -16.61
CA LYS A 148 6.55 18.17 -17.85
C LYS A 148 7.94 17.58 -17.61
N ILE A 149 8.10 16.31 -17.97
CA ILE A 149 9.36 15.57 -17.92
C ILE A 149 9.71 15.14 -19.33
N GLU A 150 10.91 15.46 -19.80
CA GLU A 150 11.30 15.17 -21.18
C GLU A 150 12.79 14.80 -21.27
N ALA A 151 13.15 13.84 -22.10
CA ALA A 151 14.53 13.46 -22.38
C ALA A 151 14.73 13.22 -23.87
N LYS A 152 15.83 13.69 -24.43
CA LYS A 152 16.24 13.31 -25.80
C LYS A 152 16.64 11.84 -25.85
N GLU A 153 17.36 11.40 -24.84
CA GLU A 153 17.83 10.05 -24.64
C GLU A 153 17.93 9.80 -23.14
N LEU A 154 17.52 8.62 -22.67
CA LEU A 154 17.78 8.17 -21.32
C LEU A 154 19.09 7.41 -21.28
N LYS A 155 19.98 7.78 -20.37
CA LYS A 155 21.29 7.16 -20.18
C LYS A 155 21.40 6.57 -18.79
N GLY A 156 21.96 5.37 -18.71
CA GLY A 156 22.26 4.73 -17.43
C GLY A 156 23.17 5.61 -16.58
N ALA A 157 22.89 5.63 -15.27
CA ALA A 157 23.57 6.48 -14.32
C ALA A 157 23.74 5.78 -12.97
N HIS A 158 24.68 6.27 -12.18
CA HIS A 158 24.81 5.91 -10.76
C HIS A 158 23.97 6.88 -9.94
N ILE A 159 22.96 6.37 -9.27
CA ILE A 159 21.94 7.16 -8.55
C ILE A 159 21.94 6.77 -7.08
N PHE A 160 22.13 7.75 -6.22
CA PHE A 160 22.07 7.59 -4.77
C PHE A 160 20.94 8.47 -4.22
N PRO A 161 19.74 7.90 -3.95
CA PRO A 161 18.68 8.61 -3.24
C PRO A 161 19.13 9.01 -1.83
N ASP A 162 18.83 10.26 -1.42
CA ASP A 162 19.24 10.79 -0.11
C ASP A 162 18.51 10.07 1.05
N MET A 163 17.37 9.49 0.75
CA MET A 163 16.59 8.66 1.66
C MET A 163 16.02 7.44 0.93
N VAL A 164 15.79 6.36 1.66
CA VAL A 164 15.10 5.19 1.13
C VAL A 164 13.67 5.57 0.77
N SER A 165 13.30 5.43 -0.50
CA SER A 165 11.97 5.74 -1.02
C SER A 165 11.50 4.66 -1.98
N VAL A 166 10.39 3.98 -1.62
CA VAL A 166 9.75 2.97 -2.47
C VAL A 166 9.34 3.58 -3.79
N GLY A 167 8.65 4.72 -3.74
CA GLY A 167 8.16 5.41 -4.93
C GLY A 167 9.27 5.82 -5.88
N ALA A 168 10.34 6.44 -5.36
CA ALA A 168 11.48 6.84 -6.19
C ALA A 168 12.22 5.63 -6.77
N THR A 169 12.47 4.59 -5.97
CA THR A 169 13.14 3.36 -6.43
C THR A 169 12.37 2.74 -7.61
N ILE A 170 11.06 2.58 -7.48
CA ILE A 170 10.22 2.02 -8.55
C ILE A 170 10.20 2.94 -9.78
N ASN A 171 9.97 4.24 -9.61
CA ASN A 171 9.92 5.16 -10.75
C ASN A 171 11.23 5.24 -11.52
N ILE A 172 12.36 5.27 -10.81
CA ILE A 172 13.68 5.23 -11.47
C ILE A 172 13.85 3.91 -12.21
N MET A 173 13.44 2.78 -11.61
CA MET A 173 13.51 1.46 -12.26
C MET A 173 12.67 1.42 -13.53
N LEU A 174 11.42 1.93 -13.50
CA LEU A 174 10.54 1.99 -14.68
C LEU A 174 11.14 2.82 -15.83
N ALA A 175 11.78 3.96 -15.52
CA ALA A 175 12.43 4.78 -16.53
C ALA A 175 13.73 4.15 -17.05
N ALA A 176 14.49 3.48 -16.18
CA ALA A 176 15.82 2.97 -16.48
C ALA A 176 15.85 1.72 -17.37
N VAL A 177 14.73 0.96 -17.47
CA VAL A 177 14.70 -0.27 -18.29
C VAL A 177 14.98 -0.02 -19.77
N TYR A 178 14.76 1.20 -20.26
CA TYR A 178 15.07 1.61 -21.62
C TYR A 178 16.24 2.60 -21.73
N ALA A 179 16.95 2.89 -20.62
CA ALA A 179 18.11 3.76 -20.63
C ALA A 179 19.32 3.07 -21.30
N THR A 180 20.05 3.79 -22.12
CA THR A 180 21.27 3.26 -22.76
C THR A 180 22.35 3.02 -21.70
N GLY A 181 22.86 1.80 -21.62
CA GLY A 181 23.89 1.42 -20.65
C GLY A 181 23.32 0.87 -19.34
N GLN A 182 24.08 1.00 -18.25
CA GLN A 182 23.71 0.48 -16.94
C GLN A 182 23.31 1.59 -15.99
N THR A 183 22.19 1.42 -15.32
CA THR A 183 21.79 2.22 -14.15
C THR A 183 22.06 1.43 -12.87
N VAL A 184 22.63 2.11 -11.87
CA VAL A 184 22.84 1.56 -10.53
C VAL A 184 22.11 2.47 -9.55
N ILE A 185 21.12 1.91 -8.84
CA ILE A 185 20.41 2.59 -7.76
C ILE A 185 20.99 2.09 -6.45
N GLU A 186 21.66 2.94 -5.70
CA GLU A 186 22.12 2.66 -4.34
C GLU A 186 21.14 3.24 -3.33
N ASN A 187 21.19 2.78 -2.08
CA ASN A 187 20.19 3.14 -1.08
C ASN A 187 18.74 2.89 -1.54
N ALA A 188 18.54 1.85 -2.35
CA ALA A 188 17.25 1.45 -2.88
C ALA A 188 16.31 0.92 -1.79
N ALA A 189 15.01 1.09 -1.97
CA ALA A 189 13.99 0.43 -1.16
C ALA A 189 14.00 -1.09 -1.39
N LYS A 190 13.69 -1.86 -0.36
CA LYS A 190 13.81 -3.33 -0.34
C LYS A 190 12.47 -4.04 -0.19
N GLU A 191 11.39 -3.29 -0.14
CA GLU A 191 10.04 -3.81 0.07
C GLU A 191 9.69 -4.90 -0.93
N PRO A 192 8.91 -5.92 -0.53
CA PRO A 192 8.44 -6.98 -1.43
C PRO A 192 7.81 -6.46 -2.71
N GLU A 193 7.11 -5.32 -2.64
CA GLU A 193 6.47 -4.66 -3.78
C GLU A 193 7.49 -4.13 -4.80
N VAL A 194 8.68 -3.71 -4.36
CA VAL A 194 9.79 -3.33 -5.25
C VAL A 194 10.34 -4.54 -5.99
N VAL A 195 10.46 -5.66 -5.28
CA VAL A 195 10.89 -6.95 -5.86
C VAL A 195 9.85 -7.44 -6.87
N ASP A 196 8.58 -7.31 -6.54
CA ASP A 196 7.47 -7.72 -7.41
C ASP A 196 7.46 -6.95 -8.74
N VAL A 197 7.62 -5.62 -8.70
CA VAL A 197 7.77 -4.80 -9.90
C VAL A 197 8.99 -5.21 -10.72
N ALA A 198 10.13 -5.46 -10.07
CA ALA A 198 11.35 -5.93 -10.77
C ALA A 198 11.14 -7.29 -11.43
N ASN A 199 10.44 -8.22 -10.77
CA ASN A 199 10.10 -9.53 -11.31
C ASN A 199 9.15 -9.41 -12.50
N PHE A 200 8.13 -8.56 -12.40
CA PHE A 200 7.23 -8.28 -13.52
C PHE A 200 7.98 -7.71 -14.73
N LEU A 201 8.83 -6.70 -14.53
CA LEU A 201 9.67 -6.15 -15.61
C LEU A 201 10.58 -7.21 -16.20
N THR A 202 11.16 -8.08 -15.37
CA THR A 202 12.03 -9.18 -15.82
C THR A 202 11.23 -10.21 -16.62
N SER A 203 9.99 -10.50 -16.27
CA SER A 203 9.12 -11.40 -17.05
C SER A 203 8.82 -10.86 -18.45
N MET A 204 8.90 -9.55 -18.63
CA MET A 204 8.79 -8.88 -19.94
C MET A 204 10.12 -8.78 -20.70
N GLY A 205 11.24 -9.20 -20.10
CA GLY A 205 12.57 -9.19 -20.73
C GLY A 205 13.53 -8.12 -20.21
N ALA A 206 13.21 -7.41 -19.11
CA ALA A 206 14.14 -6.48 -18.50
C ALA A 206 15.32 -7.20 -17.83
N ASN A 207 16.47 -6.55 -17.80
CA ASN A 207 17.68 -7.05 -17.15
C ASN A 207 17.93 -6.29 -15.85
N ILE A 208 17.33 -6.80 -14.77
CA ILE A 208 17.37 -6.21 -13.43
C ILE A 208 17.98 -7.20 -12.45
N LYS A 209 18.90 -6.74 -11.60
CA LYS A 209 19.54 -7.53 -10.54
C LYS A 209 19.58 -6.75 -9.24
N GLY A 210 19.48 -7.45 -8.12
CA GLY A 210 19.62 -6.87 -6.79
C GLY A 210 18.36 -6.28 -6.19
N ALA A 211 17.18 -6.43 -6.81
CA ALA A 211 15.91 -6.06 -6.18
C ALA A 211 15.74 -6.80 -4.85
N GLY A 212 15.28 -6.08 -3.81
CA GLY A 212 15.23 -6.58 -2.42
C GLY A 212 16.53 -6.35 -1.64
N THR A 213 17.55 -5.78 -2.26
CA THR A 213 18.80 -5.32 -1.62
C THR A 213 18.91 -3.80 -1.68
N SER A 214 19.92 -3.24 -1.02
CA SER A 214 20.17 -1.78 -1.08
C SER A 214 20.73 -1.30 -2.42
N THR A 215 21.09 -2.21 -3.34
CA THR A 215 21.68 -1.86 -4.64
C THR A 215 20.97 -2.61 -5.76
N ILE A 216 20.33 -1.87 -6.66
CA ILE A 216 19.66 -2.42 -7.84
C ILE A 216 20.44 -2.00 -9.08
N LYS A 217 20.76 -2.99 -9.94
CA LYS A 217 21.44 -2.78 -11.22
C LYS A 217 20.50 -3.09 -12.36
N ILE A 218 20.37 -2.17 -13.31
CA ILE A 218 19.48 -2.28 -14.45
C ILE A 218 20.31 -2.05 -15.72
N ASN A 219 20.39 -3.06 -16.58
CA ASN A 219 20.95 -2.88 -17.92
C ASN A 219 19.81 -2.61 -18.88
N GLY A 220 19.83 -1.46 -19.52
CA GLY A 220 18.76 -1.08 -20.44
C GLY A 220 18.64 -2.05 -21.60
N VAL A 221 17.40 -2.26 -22.05
CA VAL A 221 17.06 -3.13 -23.18
C VAL A 221 16.40 -2.33 -24.30
N LYS A 222 16.35 -2.90 -25.50
CA LYS A 222 15.73 -2.22 -26.65
C LYS A 222 14.21 -2.28 -26.62
N GLU A 223 13.67 -3.39 -26.12
CA GLU A 223 12.23 -3.65 -26.08
C GLU A 223 11.88 -4.57 -24.90
N LEU A 224 10.65 -4.47 -24.43
CA LEU A 224 10.03 -5.38 -23.48
C LEU A 224 8.80 -5.98 -24.16
N HIS A 225 8.64 -7.28 -24.09
CA HIS A 225 7.50 -7.99 -24.68
C HIS A 225 6.33 -8.11 -23.70
N GLY A 226 5.18 -8.57 -24.17
CA GLY A 226 4.05 -8.92 -23.33
C GLY A 226 4.35 -10.07 -22.37
N SER A 227 3.58 -10.17 -21.29
CA SER A 227 3.77 -11.20 -20.26
C SER A 227 2.47 -11.48 -19.54
N GLU A 228 2.34 -12.70 -18.97
CA GLU A 228 1.36 -13.03 -17.94
C GLU A 228 2.05 -12.99 -16.58
N TYR A 229 1.42 -12.35 -15.59
CA TYR A 229 2.05 -12.14 -14.29
C TYR A 229 1.04 -12.15 -13.14
N GLN A 230 1.35 -12.89 -12.09
CA GLN A 230 0.59 -12.95 -10.84
C GLN A 230 1.17 -11.96 -9.83
N VAL A 231 0.36 -11.01 -9.35
CA VAL A 231 0.74 -10.07 -8.28
C VAL A 231 0.87 -10.79 -6.95
N ILE A 232 1.88 -10.44 -6.16
CA ILE A 232 2.09 -11.04 -4.83
C ILE A 232 0.93 -10.72 -3.86
N PRO A 233 0.71 -11.56 -2.81
CA PRO A 233 -0.28 -11.27 -1.77
C PRO A 233 0.06 -10.00 -0.98
N ASP A 234 -0.99 -9.27 -0.53
CA ASP A 234 -0.85 -8.03 0.23
C ASP A 234 -0.45 -8.29 1.69
N ARG A 235 0.82 -7.99 2.02
CA ARG A 235 1.34 -8.12 3.39
C ARG A 235 0.69 -7.15 4.38
N ILE A 236 0.15 -6.02 3.93
CA ILE A 236 -0.48 -5.04 4.81
C ILE A 236 -1.95 -5.43 5.08
N GLU A 237 -2.66 -5.94 4.09
CA GLU A 237 -3.97 -6.57 4.29
C GLU A 237 -3.82 -7.78 5.23
N ALA A 238 -2.84 -8.67 4.97
CA ALA A 238 -2.53 -9.79 5.84
C ALA A 238 -2.27 -9.33 7.28
N GLY A 239 -1.40 -8.34 7.49
CA GLY A 239 -1.10 -7.79 8.81
C GLY A 239 -2.32 -7.17 9.49
N THR A 240 -3.22 -6.54 8.73
CA THR A 240 -4.49 -6.01 9.25
C THR A 240 -5.39 -7.13 9.76
N TYR A 241 -5.60 -8.20 8.96
CA TYR A 241 -6.37 -9.37 9.40
C TYR A 241 -5.70 -10.13 10.55
N MET A 242 -4.35 -10.16 10.59
CA MET A 242 -3.63 -10.68 11.76
C MET A 242 -3.95 -9.89 13.02
N CYS A 243 -4.00 -8.55 12.95
CA CYS A 243 -4.42 -7.70 14.08
C CYS A 243 -5.89 -7.95 14.47
N ILE A 244 -6.80 -8.09 13.50
CA ILE A 244 -8.21 -8.44 13.74
C ILE A 244 -8.31 -9.79 14.46
N ALA A 245 -7.61 -10.81 13.97
CA ALA A 245 -7.61 -12.14 14.56
C ALA A 245 -7.04 -12.15 15.98
N ALA A 246 -5.97 -11.41 16.24
CA ALA A 246 -5.44 -11.23 17.58
C ALA A 246 -6.43 -10.50 18.50
N ALA A 247 -7.16 -9.50 17.98
CA ALA A 247 -8.10 -8.70 18.77
C ALA A 247 -9.35 -9.50 19.20
N CYS A 248 -9.92 -10.32 18.32
CA CYS A 248 -11.21 -10.97 18.56
C CYS A 248 -11.39 -12.37 17.92
N GLY A 249 -10.32 -13.00 17.39
CA GLY A 249 -10.39 -14.31 16.73
C GLY A 249 -10.26 -15.48 17.70
N GLU A 250 -11.06 -16.53 17.55
CA GLU A 250 -10.87 -17.80 18.25
C GLU A 250 -10.07 -18.79 17.42
N ASN A 251 -10.28 -18.83 16.11
CA ASN A 251 -9.61 -19.71 15.19
C ASN A 251 -9.65 -19.09 13.78
N VAL A 252 -8.95 -17.98 13.60
CA VAL A 252 -8.91 -17.30 12.31
C VAL A 252 -7.68 -17.76 11.53
N ILE A 253 -7.91 -18.20 10.30
CA ILE A 253 -6.89 -18.67 9.39
C ILE A 253 -6.81 -17.70 8.21
N LEU A 254 -5.61 -17.19 7.97
CA LEU A 254 -5.32 -16.37 6.81
C LEU A 254 -4.61 -17.23 5.76
N ASN A 255 -5.17 -17.30 4.55
CA ASN A 255 -4.59 -18.03 3.42
C ASN A 255 -3.98 -17.06 2.41
N ASN A 256 -3.17 -17.57 1.49
CA ASN A 256 -2.49 -16.81 0.47
C ASN A 256 -1.62 -15.70 1.08
N ILE A 257 -0.66 -16.10 1.91
CA ILE A 257 0.30 -15.20 2.57
C ILE A 257 1.71 -15.66 2.25
N VAL A 258 2.62 -14.72 2.10
CA VAL A 258 4.06 -14.97 2.18
C VAL A 258 4.51 -14.64 3.61
N PRO A 259 4.71 -15.61 4.50
CA PRO A 259 5.01 -15.37 5.93
C PRO A 259 6.22 -14.47 6.15
N LYS A 260 7.22 -14.57 5.28
CA LYS A 260 8.42 -13.74 5.32
C LYS A 260 8.10 -12.24 5.20
N HIS A 261 7.05 -11.88 4.48
CA HIS A 261 6.65 -10.49 4.28
C HIS A 261 6.00 -9.84 5.51
N VAL A 262 5.55 -10.65 6.48
CA VAL A 262 4.92 -10.22 7.75
C VAL A 262 5.76 -10.58 8.98
N GLU A 263 7.01 -10.99 8.80
CA GLU A 263 7.88 -11.50 9.86
C GLU A 263 8.07 -10.53 11.02
N THR A 264 8.18 -9.21 10.74
CA THR A 264 8.32 -8.18 11.78
C THR A 264 7.05 -8.02 12.63
N LEU A 265 5.87 -8.18 12.02
CA LEU A 265 4.60 -8.19 12.77
C LEU A 265 4.51 -9.47 13.62
N THR A 266 4.87 -10.63 13.06
CA THR A 266 4.90 -11.91 13.79
C THR A 266 5.86 -11.85 14.98
N ALA A 267 7.02 -11.20 14.83
CA ALA A 267 7.96 -10.98 15.93
C ALA A 267 7.33 -10.10 17.03
N LYS A 268 6.65 -9.02 16.69
CA LYS A 268 5.94 -8.17 17.66
C LYS A 268 4.77 -8.90 18.32
N PHE A 269 4.08 -9.74 17.59
CA PHE A 269 3.05 -10.63 18.16
C PHE A 269 3.62 -11.60 19.19
N SER A 270 4.83 -12.15 18.94
CA SER A 270 5.53 -12.99 19.91
C SER A 270 5.86 -12.20 21.20
N GLU A 271 6.33 -10.95 21.08
CA GLU A 271 6.57 -10.06 22.23
C GLU A 271 5.28 -9.76 23.01
N LEU A 272 4.15 -9.52 22.31
CA LEU A 272 2.84 -9.33 22.90
C LEU A 272 2.30 -10.61 23.58
N GLY A 273 2.80 -11.79 23.21
CA GLY A 273 2.28 -13.07 23.64
C GLY A 273 1.08 -13.55 22.82
N VAL A 274 0.86 -13.03 21.62
CA VAL A 274 -0.18 -13.51 20.69
C VAL A 274 0.17 -14.92 20.22
N ASN A 275 -0.80 -15.83 20.23
CA ASN A 275 -0.63 -17.19 19.73
C ASN A 275 -0.74 -17.21 18.19
N VAL A 276 0.38 -17.43 17.51
CA VAL A 276 0.51 -17.44 16.05
C VAL A 276 1.10 -18.78 15.60
N ASP A 277 0.38 -19.53 14.75
CA ASP A 277 0.87 -20.73 14.07
C ASP A 277 1.10 -20.42 12.58
N VAL A 278 2.35 -20.46 12.14
CA VAL A 278 2.78 -20.16 10.77
C VAL A 278 3.08 -21.46 10.03
N ARG A 279 2.40 -21.69 8.88
CA ARG A 279 2.61 -22.87 8.02
C ARG A 279 2.55 -22.48 6.56
N ASP A 280 3.61 -22.76 5.80
CA ASP A 280 3.70 -22.52 4.36
C ASP A 280 3.12 -21.12 3.96
N GLU A 281 1.98 -21.12 3.27
CA GLU A 281 1.27 -19.89 2.84
C GLU A 281 0.07 -19.55 3.74
N ARG A 282 0.06 -20.02 4.99
CA ARG A 282 -1.05 -19.87 5.95
C ARG A 282 -0.55 -19.38 7.29
N ILE A 283 -1.35 -18.50 7.91
CA ILE A 283 -1.13 -18.09 9.30
C ILE A 283 -2.45 -18.26 10.06
N ARG A 284 -2.36 -18.95 11.21
CA ARG A 284 -3.48 -19.12 12.14
C ARG A 284 -3.23 -18.31 13.39
N ILE A 285 -4.22 -17.57 13.83
CA ILE A 285 -4.15 -16.72 15.02
C ILE A 285 -5.36 -16.93 15.89
N ASN A 286 -5.10 -16.95 17.20
CA ASN A 286 -6.13 -16.97 18.24
C ASN A 286 -5.92 -15.79 19.18
N ASN A 287 -7.01 -15.14 19.58
CA ASN A 287 -6.99 -14.20 20.68
C ASN A 287 -6.74 -14.95 21.99
N ASN A 288 -5.73 -14.53 22.71
CA ASN A 288 -5.38 -15.05 24.02
C ASN A 288 -5.05 -13.92 25.01
N ALA A 289 -5.72 -12.75 24.83
CA ALA A 289 -5.57 -11.60 25.75
C ALA A 289 -5.86 -11.99 27.21
N PRO A 290 -5.30 -11.29 28.21
CA PRO A 290 -4.56 -10.02 28.06
C PRO A 290 -3.13 -10.22 27.54
N TYR A 291 -2.67 -9.23 26.77
CA TYR A 291 -1.35 -9.23 26.16
C TYR A 291 -0.31 -8.54 27.01
N GLN A 292 0.98 -8.77 26.70
CA GLN A 292 2.09 -7.99 27.25
C GLN A 292 2.13 -6.62 26.56
N PHE A 293 2.66 -5.62 27.25
CA PHE A 293 2.99 -4.35 26.60
C PHE A 293 4.20 -4.48 25.68
N VAL A 294 4.30 -3.61 24.67
CA VAL A 294 5.35 -3.67 23.66
C VAL A 294 5.74 -2.28 23.15
N ASP A 295 7.01 -2.14 22.76
CA ASP A 295 7.51 -0.98 22.05
C ASP A 295 7.63 -1.28 20.56
N ILE A 296 6.98 -0.46 19.74
CA ILE A 296 6.99 -0.58 18.30
C ILE A 296 7.63 0.67 17.70
N LYS A 297 8.57 0.47 16.79
CA LYS A 297 9.17 1.54 16.00
C LYS A 297 9.06 1.19 14.53
N THR A 298 8.40 2.06 13.76
CA THR A 298 8.34 1.87 12.30
C THR A 298 9.69 2.18 11.67
N LEU A 299 10.07 1.37 10.70
CA LEU A 299 11.34 1.48 9.98
C LEU A 299 11.13 1.06 8.52
N VAL A 300 12.07 1.45 7.65
CA VAL A 300 12.14 0.93 6.28
C VAL A 300 12.26 -0.61 6.30
N TYR A 301 11.71 -1.27 5.29
CA TYR A 301 11.73 -2.72 5.20
C TYR A 301 13.16 -3.30 5.29
N PRO A 302 13.41 -4.39 6.06
CA PRO A 302 12.43 -5.29 6.68
C PRO A 302 11.97 -4.88 8.10
N GLY A 303 12.08 -3.60 8.50
CA GLY A 303 11.55 -3.13 9.76
C GLY A 303 10.02 -3.12 9.81
N PHE A 304 9.44 -2.73 10.96
CA PHE A 304 8.00 -2.68 11.14
C PHE A 304 7.37 -1.63 10.21
N ALA A 305 6.40 -2.06 9.41
CA ALA A 305 5.78 -1.21 8.40
C ALA A 305 4.94 -0.09 9.01
N THR A 306 5.15 1.17 8.56
CA THR A 306 4.31 2.31 8.97
C THR A 306 2.82 2.10 8.64
N ASP A 307 2.50 1.31 7.60
CA ASP A 307 1.12 0.96 7.23
C ASP A 307 0.44 0.01 8.23
N LEU A 308 1.17 -0.63 9.14
CA LEU A 308 0.65 -1.46 10.22
C LEU A 308 0.62 -0.75 11.58
N GLN A 309 1.17 0.46 11.66
CA GLN A 309 1.18 1.27 12.89
C GLN A 309 -0.24 1.54 13.40
N GLN A 310 -1.13 1.97 12.53
CA GLN A 310 -2.53 2.25 12.88
C GLN A 310 -3.33 0.96 13.14
N PRO A 311 -3.29 -0.10 12.30
CA PRO A 311 -4.01 -1.35 12.56
C PRO A 311 -3.63 -2.07 13.85
N ILE A 312 -2.37 -2.01 14.31
CA ILE A 312 -1.97 -2.67 15.56
C ILE A 312 -2.39 -1.90 16.81
N THR A 313 -2.63 -0.60 16.71
CA THR A 313 -2.93 0.28 17.85
C THR A 313 -4.11 -0.22 18.73
N PRO A 314 -5.27 -0.66 18.18
CA PRO A 314 -6.37 -1.15 19.02
C PRO A 314 -6.02 -2.38 19.86
N LEU A 315 -5.13 -3.24 19.35
CA LEU A 315 -4.68 -4.42 20.08
C LEU A 315 -3.91 -4.06 21.36
N LEU A 316 -3.21 -2.93 21.34
CA LEU A 316 -2.39 -2.48 22.46
C LEU A 316 -3.21 -1.96 23.65
N PHE A 317 -4.50 -1.61 23.47
CA PHE A 317 -5.40 -1.32 24.58
C PHE A 317 -5.74 -2.56 25.41
N MET A 318 -5.53 -3.77 24.84
CA MET A 318 -5.76 -5.05 25.52
C MET A 318 -4.50 -5.55 26.26
N ALA A 319 -3.41 -4.78 26.26
CA ALA A 319 -2.19 -5.12 26.97
C ALA A 319 -2.29 -4.85 28.49
N ASN A 320 -1.42 -5.49 29.27
CA ASN A 320 -1.38 -5.37 30.73
C ASN A 320 -0.57 -4.16 31.24
N GLY A 321 -0.07 -3.31 30.34
CA GLY A 321 0.72 -2.11 30.66
C GLY A 321 0.81 -1.16 29.47
N PRO A 322 1.46 0.01 29.65
CA PRO A 322 1.58 1.00 28.58
C PRO A 322 2.50 0.49 27.46
N SER A 323 2.05 0.62 26.22
CA SER A 323 2.83 0.36 25.00
C SER A 323 3.20 1.67 24.32
N PHE A 324 4.31 1.66 23.58
CA PHE A 324 4.78 2.83 22.82
C PHE A 324 4.84 2.51 21.34
N VAL A 325 4.35 3.43 20.51
CA VAL A 325 4.42 3.31 19.05
C VAL A 325 5.03 4.57 18.48
N THR A 326 6.26 4.46 17.97
CA THR A 326 6.98 5.57 17.33
C THR A 326 6.94 5.39 15.82
N ASP A 327 6.41 6.38 15.09
CA ASP A 327 6.48 6.37 13.63
C ASP A 327 7.63 7.25 13.14
N THR A 328 8.72 6.60 12.66
CA THR A 328 9.90 7.31 12.13
C THR A 328 9.82 7.58 10.64
N ILE A 329 8.84 7.00 9.95
CA ILE A 329 8.62 7.19 8.51
C ILE A 329 7.68 8.38 8.27
N TYR A 330 6.59 8.45 9.05
CA TYR A 330 5.61 9.54 9.02
C TYR A 330 5.26 9.98 10.45
N PRO A 331 6.09 10.83 11.10
CA PRO A 331 5.89 11.22 12.50
C PRO A 331 4.54 11.89 12.80
N GLU A 332 3.87 12.43 11.77
CA GLU A 332 2.55 13.06 11.90
C GLU A 332 1.37 12.10 11.62
N ARG A 333 1.62 10.81 11.44
CA ARG A 333 0.60 9.82 11.05
C ARG A 333 -0.24 9.32 12.23
N PHE A 334 -0.75 10.23 13.05
CA PHE A 334 -1.53 9.91 14.27
C PHE A 334 -2.93 10.52 14.27
N LYS A 335 -3.49 10.90 13.13
CA LYS A 335 -4.85 11.49 13.05
C LYS A 335 -5.96 10.60 13.58
N HIS A 336 -5.79 9.27 13.54
CA HIS A 336 -6.71 8.29 14.09
C HIS A 336 -6.82 8.35 15.63
N VAL A 337 -5.86 8.96 16.30
CA VAL A 337 -5.82 9.01 17.78
C VAL A 337 -6.99 9.80 18.34
N GLU A 338 -7.37 10.92 17.72
CA GLU A 338 -8.52 11.70 18.17
C GLU A 338 -9.84 10.92 18.05
N GLU A 339 -9.95 10.07 17.02
CA GLU A 339 -11.13 9.22 16.84
C GLU A 339 -11.15 8.07 17.87
N LEU A 340 -9.99 7.49 18.22
CA LEU A 340 -9.88 6.49 19.28
C LEU A 340 -10.20 7.09 20.66
N LYS A 341 -9.81 8.33 20.93
CA LYS A 341 -10.19 9.05 22.16
C LYS A 341 -11.70 9.21 22.27
N ARG A 342 -12.42 9.45 21.17
CA ARG A 342 -13.90 9.46 21.14
C ARG A 342 -14.50 8.12 21.60
N MET A 343 -13.80 7.02 21.34
CA MET A 343 -14.17 5.67 21.77
C MET A 343 -13.72 5.36 23.20
N GLY A 344 -13.12 6.30 23.93
CA GLY A 344 -12.67 6.12 25.33
C GLY A 344 -11.23 5.64 25.47
N ALA A 345 -10.44 5.65 24.42
CA ALA A 345 -9.04 5.25 24.46
C ALA A 345 -8.16 6.21 25.28
N ASN A 346 -7.30 5.64 26.11
CA ASN A 346 -6.26 6.38 26.84
C ASN A 346 -4.96 6.33 26.00
N ILE A 347 -4.82 7.29 25.12
CA ILE A 347 -3.71 7.41 24.18
C ILE A 347 -3.28 8.88 24.04
N GLU A 348 -1.98 9.12 24.06
CA GLU A 348 -1.38 10.44 23.89
C GLU A 348 -0.25 10.36 22.86
N VAL A 349 -0.06 11.42 22.10
CA VAL A 349 1.00 11.51 21.10
C VAL A 349 1.89 12.68 21.42
N ASP A 350 3.19 12.41 21.48
CA ASP A 350 4.23 13.40 21.64
C ASP A 350 5.42 13.07 20.71
N GLU A 351 5.91 14.06 19.96
CA GLU A 351 7.05 13.95 19.04
C GLU A 351 7.08 12.67 18.18
N GLY A 352 5.92 12.32 17.57
CA GLY A 352 5.82 11.14 16.69
C GLY A 352 5.79 9.80 17.43
N THR A 353 5.55 9.81 18.74
CA THR A 353 5.40 8.62 19.57
C THR A 353 4.03 8.64 20.26
N ALA A 354 3.25 7.59 20.06
CA ALA A 354 2.03 7.35 20.82
C ALA A 354 2.31 6.53 22.07
N THR A 355 1.87 7.02 23.22
CA THR A 355 1.79 6.28 24.49
C THR A 355 0.38 5.73 24.63
N ILE A 356 0.24 4.41 24.63
CA ILE A 356 -1.02 3.68 24.60
C ILE A 356 -1.18 2.94 25.93
N LYS A 357 -2.20 3.28 26.70
CA LYS A 357 -2.48 2.64 28.00
C LYS A 357 -3.68 1.71 27.88
N PRO A 358 -3.74 0.62 28.67
CA PRO A 358 -4.88 -0.28 28.71
C PRO A 358 -6.20 0.49 28.82
N SER A 359 -7.17 0.14 27.99
CA SER A 359 -8.47 0.86 27.92
C SER A 359 -9.58 -0.05 27.44
N THR A 360 -10.78 0.14 27.98
CA THR A 360 -12.01 -0.41 27.40
C THR A 360 -12.57 0.59 26.41
N LEU A 361 -12.77 0.15 25.17
CA LEU A 361 -13.33 0.99 24.12
C LEU A 361 -14.87 0.88 24.11
N HIS A 362 -15.53 1.98 23.75
CA HIS A 362 -16.98 2.06 23.61
C HIS A 362 -17.35 2.52 22.20
N GLY A 363 -18.50 2.03 21.72
CA GLY A 363 -19.03 2.43 20.41
C GLY A 363 -19.27 3.94 20.35
N ALA A 364 -18.86 4.54 19.23
CA ALA A 364 -18.95 5.97 18.96
C ALA A 364 -19.12 6.25 17.47
N GLU A 365 -19.45 7.49 17.14
CA GLU A 365 -19.35 8.00 15.76
C GLU A 365 -17.93 8.48 15.51
N VAL A 366 -17.25 7.90 14.52
CA VAL A 366 -15.84 8.13 14.20
C VAL A 366 -15.62 8.29 12.69
N TYR A 367 -14.54 8.97 12.32
CA TYR A 367 -14.29 9.36 10.94
C TYR A 367 -12.94 8.82 10.44
N ALA A 368 -12.96 8.02 9.38
CA ALA A 368 -11.74 7.56 8.74
C ALA A 368 -11.04 8.76 8.05
N SER A 369 -9.84 9.10 8.54
CA SER A 369 -9.02 10.17 7.96
C SER A 369 -8.22 9.70 6.74
N ASP A 370 -7.93 8.43 6.68
CA ASP A 370 -7.18 7.75 5.62
C ASP A 370 -7.46 6.24 5.65
N LEU A 371 -6.87 5.52 4.68
CA LEU A 371 -7.05 4.08 4.51
C LEU A 371 -6.74 3.26 5.77
N ARG A 372 -5.58 3.52 6.41
CA ARG A 372 -5.11 2.70 7.56
C ARG A 372 -5.77 3.14 8.86
N ALA A 373 -6.10 4.42 8.98
CA ALA A 373 -6.96 4.91 10.06
C ALA A 373 -8.33 4.22 10.01
N GLY A 374 -8.93 4.07 8.82
CA GLY A 374 -10.17 3.32 8.65
C GLY A 374 -10.07 1.88 9.12
N ALA A 375 -9.00 1.17 8.77
CA ALA A 375 -8.75 -0.20 9.26
C ALA A 375 -8.59 -0.25 10.79
N CYS A 376 -7.86 0.70 11.37
CA CYS A 376 -7.73 0.86 12.81
C CYS A 376 -9.10 1.01 13.49
N LEU A 377 -9.98 1.86 12.95
CA LEU A 377 -11.32 2.09 13.50
C LEU A 377 -12.23 0.86 13.35
N ILE A 378 -12.07 0.06 12.29
CA ILE A 378 -12.76 -1.24 12.18
C ILE A 378 -12.32 -2.16 13.33
N ILE A 379 -11.01 -2.32 13.55
CA ILE A 379 -10.50 -3.17 14.65
C ILE A 379 -10.96 -2.67 16.00
N ALA A 380 -10.90 -1.34 16.22
CA ALA A 380 -11.41 -0.73 17.45
C ALA A 380 -12.91 -1.00 17.64
N GLY A 381 -13.72 -0.89 16.58
CA GLY A 381 -15.15 -1.17 16.61
C GLY A 381 -15.48 -2.64 16.91
N LEU A 382 -14.66 -3.59 16.46
CA LEU A 382 -14.84 -5.03 16.72
C LEU A 382 -14.64 -5.38 18.20
N ILE A 383 -13.77 -4.65 18.93
CA ILE A 383 -13.50 -4.89 20.35
C ILE A 383 -14.28 -3.95 21.29
N ALA A 384 -14.93 -2.92 20.76
CA ALA A 384 -15.65 -1.92 21.54
C ALA A 384 -16.96 -2.47 22.12
N GLU A 385 -17.38 -1.95 23.27
CA GLU A 385 -18.72 -2.17 23.81
C GLU A 385 -19.74 -1.30 23.07
N GLY A 386 -20.81 -1.89 22.55
CA GLY A 386 -21.86 -1.18 21.83
C GLY A 386 -21.67 -1.12 20.33
N VAL A 387 -22.18 -0.07 19.69
CA VAL A 387 -22.15 0.10 18.23
C VAL A 387 -21.25 1.27 17.83
N THR A 388 -20.27 1.00 16.97
CA THR A 388 -19.42 2.02 16.34
C THR A 388 -19.94 2.34 14.95
N THR A 389 -20.06 3.63 14.62
CA THR A 389 -20.40 4.10 13.26
C THR A 389 -19.18 4.78 12.65
N ILE A 390 -18.69 4.24 11.54
CA ILE A 390 -17.50 4.75 10.85
C ILE A 390 -17.94 5.51 9.60
N TYR A 391 -17.59 6.78 9.53
CA TYR A 391 -17.81 7.68 8.40
C TYR A 391 -16.59 7.70 7.46
N ASN A 392 -16.75 8.29 6.27
CA ASN A 392 -15.71 8.41 5.24
C ASN A 392 -15.16 7.05 4.75
N VAL A 393 -16.01 6.06 4.66
CA VAL A 393 -15.68 4.66 4.31
C VAL A 393 -14.98 4.52 2.94
N LYS A 394 -15.14 5.49 2.05
CA LYS A 394 -14.44 5.57 0.76
C LYS A 394 -12.90 5.42 0.91
N HIS A 395 -12.34 5.86 2.04
CA HIS A 395 -10.91 5.68 2.31
C HIS A 395 -10.56 4.21 2.52
N ILE A 396 -11.45 3.42 3.14
CA ILE A 396 -11.24 2.00 3.43
C ILE A 396 -11.25 1.19 2.12
N TYR A 397 -12.20 1.47 1.23
CA TYR A 397 -12.36 0.78 -0.07
C TYR A 397 -11.23 1.04 -1.07
N ARG A 398 -10.30 1.94 -0.74
CA ARG A 398 -9.09 2.16 -1.52
C ARG A 398 -8.02 1.07 -1.35
N GLY A 399 -8.15 0.20 -0.37
CA GLY A 399 -7.11 -0.78 -0.11
C GLY A 399 -7.55 -2.06 0.56
N TYR A 400 -8.84 -2.24 0.81
CA TYR A 400 -9.39 -3.49 1.34
C TYR A 400 -10.56 -3.94 0.46
N THR A 401 -10.37 -5.09 -0.19
CA THR A 401 -11.42 -5.72 -0.98
C THR A 401 -12.48 -6.30 -0.04
N ASP A 402 -13.74 -5.91 -0.22
CA ASP A 402 -14.92 -6.49 0.43
C ASP A 402 -14.79 -6.74 1.95
N ILE A 403 -14.07 -5.85 2.65
CA ILE A 403 -13.74 -6.04 4.08
C ILE A 403 -14.97 -6.30 4.96
N VAL A 404 -16.11 -5.67 4.65
CA VAL A 404 -17.36 -5.86 5.40
C VAL A 404 -17.86 -7.29 5.23
N GLU A 405 -17.86 -7.81 4.00
CA GLU A 405 -18.35 -9.17 3.70
C GLU A 405 -17.40 -10.24 4.23
N HIS A 406 -16.07 -10.01 4.14
CA HIS A 406 -15.08 -10.91 4.75
C HIS A 406 -15.25 -10.99 6.28
N LEU A 407 -15.47 -9.85 6.95
CA LEU A 407 -15.68 -9.84 8.39
C LEU A 407 -17.01 -10.46 8.79
N LYS A 408 -18.09 -10.27 8.01
CA LYS A 408 -19.35 -11.00 8.22
C LYS A 408 -19.16 -12.52 8.11
N ALA A 409 -18.41 -12.97 7.09
CA ALA A 409 -18.11 -14.39 6.90
C ALA A 409 -17.32 -14.98 8.08
N LEU A 410 -16.48 -14.19 8.75
CA LEU A 410 -15.80 -14.58 9.98
C LEU A 410 -16.68 -14.50 11.23
N GLY A 411 -17.91 -13.98 11.12
CA GLY A 411 -18.88 -13.90 12.25
C GLY A 411 -19.00 -12.53 12.91
N ALA A 412 -18.42 -11.47 12.34
CA ALA A 412 -18.60 -10.11 12.85
C ALA A 412 -20.05 -9.62 12.66
N ASP A 413 -20.54 -8.83 13.61
CA ASP A 413 -21.80 -8.09 13.51
C ASP A 413 -21.50 -6.70 12.91
N ILE A 414 -21.35 -6.67 11.60
CA ILE A 414 -20.92 -5.52 10.78
C ILE A 414 -21.84 -5.33 9.59
N TRP A 415 -22.20 -4.10 9.26
CA TRP A 415 -23.03 -3.79 8.08
C TRP A 415 -22.76 -2.38 7.55
N THR A 416 -23.21 -2.12 6.33
CA THR A 416 -23.24 -0.77 5.75
C THR A 416 -24.64 -0.18 5.83
N GLU A 417 -24.72 1.13 5.99
CA GLU A 417 -25.97 1.89 6.01
C GLU A 417 -25.75 3.23 5.31
N THR A 418 -26.81 3.76 4.70
CA THR A 418 -26.78 5.11 4.12
C THR A 418 -27.49 6.07 5.09
N VAL A 419 -26.77 7.08 5.55
CA VAL A 419 -27.25 8.08 6.51
C VAL A 419 -27.28 9.48 5.93
#